data_d1c0a0e330ff8e26e5acd03092d13a10
#
_entry.id   d1c0a0e330ff8e26e5acd03092d13a10
#
_cell.length_a   1.000
_cell.length_b   1.000
_cell.length_c   1.000
_cell.angle_alpha   90.00
_cell.angle_beta   90.00
_cell.angle_gamma   90.00
#
_symmetry.space_group_name_H-M   'P 1'
#
loop_
_entity.id
_entity.type
_entity.pdbx_description
1 polymer ?
#
loop_
_entity_poly.entity_id
_entity_poly.type
_entity_poly.pdbx_seq_one_letter_code
_entity_poly.pdbx_strand_id
1 'polypeptide(L)'
;MWSGDNGIFKGMPVTGEQKKLSKIVRDIFSVYPYDGKYILDGDRLILCQSNAETQHLREIYPDAEINPLGDWTGGTDVDTGAANRKLGSDMADSVTGGGLHGKDLSKADVSVNIYAFLKAQKTGKPVTLCCAIGDDAVDGRLYEEIVEIARKYISDLGGFERFAEWGLV
;
A
#
# COMPACT_ATOMS: atom_id res chain seq x y z
N MET A 1 -16.94 21.49 -2.53
CA MET A 1 -15.57 21.21 -2.06
C MET A 1 -14.64 21.27 -3.27
N TRP A 2 -13.45 21.79 -3.12
CA TRP A 2 -12.42 21.85 -4.18
C TRP A 2 -11.09 21.30 -3.67
N SER A 3 -10.19 20.98 -4.61
CA SER A 3 -8.87 20.48 -4.26
C SER A 3 -7.99 21.58 -3.65
N GLY A 4 -7.42 21.29 -2.50
CA GLY A 4 -6.40 22.14 -1.87
C GLY A 4 -4.96 21.77 -2.27
N ASP A 5 -4.80 20.85 -3.21
CA ASP A 5 -3.50 20.30 -3.61
C ASP A 5 -3.47 20.07 -5.12
N ASN A 6 -2.26 19.92 -5.68
CA ASN A 6 -2.07 19.61 -7.09
C ASN A 6 -1.13 18.42 -7.27
N GLY A 7 -1.29 17.73 -8.37
CA GLY A 7 -0.40 16.60 -8.71
C GLY A 7 -0.87 15.79 -9.90
N ILE A 8 -0.04 14.82 -10.24
CA ILE A 8 -0.33 13.78 -11.21
C ILE A 8 -0.41 12.48 -10.44
N PHE A 9 -1.55 11.82 -10.51
CA PHE A 9 -1.85 10.60 -9.76
C PHE A 9 -2.02 9.44 -10.71
N LYS A 10 -1.40 8.32 -10.38
CA LYS A 10 -1.45 7.10 -11.20
C LYS A 10 -2.10 5.97 -10.43
N GLY A 11 -2.95 5.23 -11.10
CA GLY A 11 -3.48 3.96 -10.63
C GLY A 11 -3.01 2.83 -11.51
N MET A 12 -2.64 1.70 -10.91
CA MET A 12 -2.24 0.49 -11.62
C MET A 12 -3.16 -0.67 -11.23
N PRO A 13 -3.51 -1.56 -12.17
CA PRO A 13 -4.21 -2.78 -11.83
C PRO A 13 -3.32 -3.67 -10.96
N VAL A 14 -3.86 -4.21 -9.89
CA VAL A 14 -3.15 -5.16 -9.02
C VAL A 14 -3.08 -6.52 -9.70
N THR A 15 -1.89 -7.09 -9.79
CA THR A 15 -1.67 -8.42 -10.38
C THR A 15 -2.01 -9.54 -9.40
N GLY A 16 -2.18 -10.76 -9.92
CA GLY A 16 -2.37 -11.95 -9.10
C GLY A 16 -1.19 -12.21 -8.16
N GLU A 17 0.03 -11.96 -8.64
CA GLU A 17 1.26 -12.09 -7.83
C GLU A 17 1.30 -11.08 -6.68
N GLN A 18 0.94 -9.82 -6.92
CA GLN A 18 0.86 -8.81 -5.87
C GLN A 18 -0.17 -9.19 -4.79
N LYS A 19 -1.33 -9.71 -5.18
CA LYS A 19 -2.36 -10.20 -4.23
C LYS A 19 -1.85 -11.39 -3.42
N LYS A 20 -1.18 -12.33 -4.08
CA LYS A 20 -0.58 -13.50 -3.41
C LYS A 20 0.46 -13.07 -2.40
N LEU A 21 1.38 -12.17 -2.80
CA LEU A 21 2.42 -11.66 -1.92
C LEU A 21 1.83 -10.87 -0.74
N SER A 22 0.87 -9.99 -0.99
CA SER A 22 0.18 -9.24 0.07
C SER A 22 -0.46 -10.16 1.12
N LYS A 23 -1.09 -11.26 0.67
CA LYS A 23 -1.65 -12.25 1.59
C LYS A 23 -0.57 -12.93 2.44
N ILE A 24 0.51 -13.38 1.82
CA ILE A 24 1.65 -14.02 2.53
C ILE A 24 2.21 -13.07 3.61
N VAL A 25 2.43 -11.81 3.25
CA VAL A 25 2.94 -10.79 4.18
C VAL A 25 2.04 -10.62 5.39
N ARG A 26 0.72 -10.56 5.19
CA ARG A 26 -0.24 -10.41 6.28
C ARG A 26 -0.31 -11.66 7.16
N ASP A 27 -0.26 -12.83 6.56
CA ASP A 27 -0.24 -14.10 7.30
C ASP A 27 1.01 -14.18 8.19
N ILE A 28 2.19 -13.79 7.68
CA ILE A 28 3.43 -13.73 8.46
C ILE A 28 3.35 -12.68 9.55
N PHE A 29 2.90 -11.46 9.23
CA PHE A 29 2.80 -10.36 10.19
C PHE A 29 1.86 -10.69 11.37
N SER A 30 0.83 -11.49 11.14
CA SER A 30 -0.07 -11.92 12.22
C SER A 30 0.64 -12.75 13.31
N VAL A 31 1.76 -13.39 12.97
CA VAL A 31 2.57 -14.20 13.89
C VAL A 31 3.83 -13.46 14.32
N TYR A 32 4.46 -12.76 13.39
CA TYR A 32 5.70 -11.99 13.58
C TYR A 32 5.45 -10.53 13.19
N PRO A 33 4.89 -9.70 14.08
CA PRO A 33 4.53 -8.30 13.79
C PRO A 33 5.74 -7.37 13.82
N TYR A 34 6.74 -7.69 13.03
CA TYR A 34 8.01 -6.99 12.92
C TYR A 34 8.36 -6.72 11.46
N ASP A 35 9.46 -6.01 11.25
CA ASP A 35 9.93 -5.65 9.91
C ASP A 35 10.21 -6.86 9.03
N GLY A 36 9.85 -6.75 7.77
CA GLY A 36 10.10 -7.78 6.80
C GLY A 36 10.29 -7.22 5.38
N LYS A 37 10.93 -8.01 4.54
CA LYS A 37 11.03 -7.78 3.10
C LYS A 37 10.70 -9.08 2.39
N TYR A 38 9.87 -8.98 1.37
CA TYR A 38 9.33 -10.15 0.69
C TYR A 38 9.39 -9.93 -0.81
N ILE A 39 9.86 -10.95 -1.52
CA ILE A 39 10.00 -10.92 -2.98
C ILE A 39 9.31 -12.14 -3.54
N LEU A 40 8.45 -11.93 -4.52
CA LEU A 40 7.88 -12.97 -5.35
C LEU A 40 8.25 -12.68 -6.80
N ASP A 41 9.00 -13.59 -7.40
CA ASP A 41 9.43 -13.51 -8.79
C ASP A 41 9.10 -14.84 -9.47
N GLY A 42 7.98 -14.87 -10.16
CA GLY A 42 7.40 -16.12 -10.66
C GLY A 42 7.11 -17.10 -9.51
N ASP A 43 7.78 -18.23 -9.51
CA ASP A 43 7.66 -19.24 -8.45
C ASP A 43 8.67 -19.07 -7.30
N ARG A 44 9.62 -18.15 -7.45
CA ARG A 44 10.63 -17.88 -6.43
C ARG A 44 10.08 -16.95 -5.36
N LEU A 45 9.98 -17.44 -4.14
CA LEU A 45 9.56 -16.68 -2.96
C LEU A 45 10.75 -16.50 -2.01
N ILE A 46 11.08 -15.25 -1.68
CA ILE A 46 12.10 -14.91 -0.68
C ILE A 46 11.42 -14.16 0.46
N LEU A 47 11.61 -14.64 1.66
CA LEU A 47 11.06 -14.08 2.88
C LEU A 47 12.20 -13.67 3.81
N CYS A 48 12.36 -12.37 4.02
CA CYS A 48 13.29 -11.81 5.01
C CYS A 48 12.46 -11.23 6.15
N GLN A 49 12.29 -12.00 7.21
CA GLN A 49 11.50 -11.62 8.38
C GLN A 49 12.41 -11.44 9.60
N SER A 50 12.35 -10.26 10.22
CA SER A 50 13.04 -10.01 11.47
C SER A 50 12.36 -10.68 12.66
N ASN A 51 13.12 -10.93 13.71
CA ASN A 51 12.63 -11.47 14.99
C ASN A 51 11.76 -12.72 14.84
N ALA A 52 12.01 -13.51 13.80
CA ALA A 52 11.24 -14.70 13.49
C ALA A 52 12.05 -15.99 13.70
N GLU A 53 11.35 -17.05 14.06
CA GLU A 53 11.93 -18.39 14.06
C GLU A 53 11.98 -18.92 12.63
N THR A 54 13.18 -18.85 12.03
CA THR A 54 13.39 -19.27 10.63
C THR A 54 12.91 -20.70 10.37
N GLN A 55 13.05 -21.62 11.33
CA GLN A 55 12.56 -22.98 11.19
C GLN A 55 11.03 -23.05 11.06
N HIS A 56 10.30 -22.28 11.87
CA HIS A 56 8.85 -22.21 11.79
C HIS A 56 8.36 -21.67 10.43
N LEU A 57 9.04 -20.63 9.92
CA LEU A 57 8.71 -20.12 8.57
C LEU A 57 8.97 -21.15 7.46
N ARG A 58 10.03 -21.96 7.58
CA ARG A 58 10.31 -23.05 6.63
C ARG A 58 9.26 -24.17 6.66
N GLU A 59 8.65 -24.42 7.80
CA GLU A 59 7.55 -25.39 7.90
C GLU A 59 6.30 -24.89 7.18
N ILE A 60 6.02 -23.58 7.23
CA ILE A 60 4.85 -22.98 6.57
C ILE A 60 5.12 -22.76 5.07
N TYR A 61 6.34 -22.36 4.72
CA TYR A 61 6.75 -22.03 3.34
C TYR A 61 7.99 -22.85 2.94
N PRO A 62 7.84 -24.17 2.72
CA PRO A 62 8.99 -25.07 2.50
C PRO A 62 9.77 -24.75 1.22
N ASP A 63 9.12 -24.18 0.22
CA ASP A 63 9.74 -23.83 -1.06
C ASP A 63 10.33 -22.41 -1.09
N ALA A 64 10.20 -21.64 -0.01
CA ALA A 64 10.72 -20.29 0.07
C ALA A 64 12.16 -20.23 0.59
N GLU A 65 12.90 -19.26 0.10
CA GLU A 65 14.18 -18.88 0.68
C GLU A 65 13.92 -17.99 1.92
N ILE A 66 14.19 -18.51 3.10
CA ILE A 66 13.94 -17.82 4.37
C ILE A 66 15.23 -17.25 4.92
N ASN A 67 15.25 -15.92 5.18
CA ASN A 67 16.39 -15.21 5.76
C ASN A 67 17.74 -15.65 5.13
N PRO A 68 17.93 -15.50 3.81
CA PRO A 68 19.10 -16.04 3.11
C PRO A 68 20.43 -15.43 3.59
N LEU A 69 20.40 -14.27 4.25
CA LEU A 69 21.57 -13.61 4.83
C LEU A 69 21.73 -13.88 6.34
N GLY A 70 20.92 -14.78 6.89
CA GLY A 70 20.87 -15.11 8.30
C GLY A 70 19.75 -14.40 9.06
N ASP A 71 19.55 -14.83 10.31
CA ASP A 71 18.55 -14.22 11.18
C ASP A 71 18.96 -12.79 11.56
N TRP A 72 17.97 -11.92 11.70
CA TRP A 72 18.16 -10.51 12.01
C TRP A 72 17.07 -9.96 12.92
N THR A 73 17.34 -8.83 13.53
CA THR A 73 16.40 -8.13 14.38
C THR A 73 15.97 -6.82 13.74
N GLY A 74 14.72 -6.47 13.90
CA GLY A 74 14.10 -5.24 13.39
C GLY A 74 13.14 -4.66 14.41
N GLY A 75 12.52 -3.54 14.06
CA GLY A 75 11.59 -2.83 14.91
C GLY A 75 12.19 -1.58 15.55
N THR A 76 11.41 -0.93 16.40
CA THR A 76 11.76 0.35 17.01
C THR A 76 12.98 0.33 17.91
N ASP A 77 13.35 -0.84 18.42
CA ASP A 77 14.51 -1.01 19.28
C ASP A 77 15.85 -0.92 18.52
N VAL A 78 15.82 -1.15 17.22
CA VAL A 78 17.00 -1.15 16.35
C VAL A 78 16.94 -0.10 15.25
N ASP A 79 15.72 0.32 14.85
CA ASP A 79 15.48 1.32 13.84
C ASP A 79 14.23 2.16 14.18
N THR A 80 14.45 3.41 14.51
CA THR A 80 13.38 4.39 14.73
C THR A 80 12.93 5.05 13.43
N GLY A 81 13.51 4.62 12.36
CA GLY A 81 13.49 5.28 11.08
C GLY A 81 12.16 5.51 10.40
N ALA A 82 12.28 6.38 10.02
CA ALA A 82 11.67 7.33 9.43
C ALA A 82 10.99 7.23 8.15
N ALA A 83 9.89 7.47 8.20
CA ALA A 83 9.30 8.25 7.19
C ALA A 83 9.17 7.64 5.84
N ASN A 84 8.12 7.13 5.65
CA ASN A 84 7.56 6.99 4.36
C ASN A 84 7.34 8.37 3.73
N ARG A 85 8.12 8.68 2.72
CA ARG A 85 8.07 9.95 1.99
C ARG A 85 7.41 9.83 0.63
N LYS A 86 7.10 8.62 0.21
CA LYS A 86 6.52 8.34 -1.10
C LYS A 86 5.01 8.28 -1.01
N LEU A 87 4.39 9.34 -1.47
CA LEU A 87 2.95 9.52 -1.59
C LEU A 87 2.61 9.99 -3.01
N GLY A 88 1.35 10.09 -3.34
CA GLY A 88 0.92 10.50 -4.67
C GLY A 88 1.23 9.44 -5.72
N SER A 89 1.95 9.78 -6.77
CA SER A 89 2.22 8.85 -7.88
C SER A 89 3.03 7.63 -7.47
N ASP A 90 3.90 7.76 -6.48
CA ASP A 90 4.68 6.63 -5.97
C ASP A 90 3.80 5.61 -5.24
N MET A 91 2.74 6.08 -4.61
CA MET A 91 1.77 5.22 -3.92
C MET A 91 0.98 4.36 -4.89
N ALA A 92 0.78 4.81 -6.13
CA ALA A 92 0.08 4.04 -7.16
C ALA A 92 0.85 2.79 -7.61
N ASP A 93 2.16 2.82 -7.53
CA ASP A 93 3.03 1.71 -7.90
C ASP A 93 3.31 0.76 -6.72
N SER A 94 2.81 1.09 -5.55
CA SER A 94 2.95 0.30 -4.33
C SER A 94 1.60 -0.20 -3.83
N VAL A 95 1.52 -1.46 -3.50
CA VAL A 95 0.33 -2.03 -2.84
C VAL A 95 0.36 -1.85 -1.33
N THR A 96 1.49 -1.47 -0.79
CA THR A 96 1.65 -1.11 0.61
C THR A 96 1.88 0.38 0.70
N GLY A 97 0.95 1.09 1.24
CA GLY A 97 1.12 2.47 1.63
C GLY A 97 1.71 2.54 3.03
N GLY A 98 2.27 3.59 3.36
CA GLY A 98 2.70 3.93 4.70
C GLY A 98 2.89 5.43 4.77
N GLY A 99 3.05 5.97 5.95
CA GLY A 99 3.27 7.40 6.11
C GLY A 99 2.08 8.28 5.76
N LEU A 100 0.87 7.73 5.80
CA LEU A 100 -0.37 8.48 5.60
C LEU A 100 -0.90 9.11 6.90
N HIS A 101 -0.26 8.85 8.02
CA HIS A 101 -0.60 9.49 9.28
C HIS A 101 -0.50 11.01 9.16
N GLY A 102 -1.52 11.72 9.63
CA GLY A 102 -1.62 13.17 9.51
C GLY A 102 -2.14 13.69 8.16
N LYS A 103 -2.46 12.81 7.23
CA LYS A 103 -3.16 13.15 5.99
C LYS A 103 -4.66 13.04 6.21
N ASP A 104 -5.41 13.98 5.68
CA ASP A 104 -6.86 13.87 5.63
C ASP A 104 -7.35 13.43 4.24
N LEU A 105 -8.58 12.95 4.17
CA LEU A 105 -9.18 12.45 2.94
C LEU A 105 -9.48 13.54 1.91
N SER A 106 -9.46 14.80 2.29
CA SER A 106 -9.64 15.92 1.38
C SER A 106 -8.39 16.23 0.56
N LYS A 107 -7.24 15.71 0.98
CA LYS A 107 -5.99 15.83 0.24
C LYS A 107 -6.02 14.98 -1.03
N ALA A 108 -5.62 15.57 -2.15
CA ALA A 108 -5.59 14.87 -3.44
C ALA A 108 -4.62 13.69 -3.44
N ASP A 109 -3.53 13.75 -2.71
CA ASP A 109 -2.58 12.65 -2.56
C ASP A 109 -3.14 11.44 -1.79
N VAL A 110 -4.30 11.57 -1.18
CA VAL A 110 -5.08 10.46 -0.64
C VAL A 110 -6.30 10.18 -1.53
N SER A 111 -7.20 11.14 -1.69
CA SER A 111 -8.49 10.92 -2.34
C SER A 111 -8.39 10.65 -3.84
N VAL A 112 -7.65 11.47 -4.57
CA VAL A 112 -7.49 11.31 -6.02
C VAL A 112 -6.63 10.07 -6.33
N ASN A 113 -5.65 9.77 -5.48
CA ASN A 113 -4.81 8.58 -5.63
C ASN A 113 -5.64 7.29 -5.46
N ILE A 114 -6.47 7.22 -4.43
CA ILE A 114 -7.41 6.10 -4.24
C ILE A 114 -8.38 5.99 -5.44
N TYR A 115 -8.90 7.10 -5.90
CA TYR A 115 -9.80 7.10 -7.05
C TYR A 115 -9.12 6.58 -8.32
N ALA A 116 -7.88 7.01 -8.60
CA ALA A 116 -7.08 6.51 -9.71
C ALA A 116 -6.85 4.99 -9.59
N PHE A 117 -6.51 4.52 -8.40
CA PHE A 117 -6.35 3.10 -8.09
C PHE A 117 -7.63 2.32 -8.38
N LEU A 118 -8.77 2.73 -7.82
CA LEU A 118 -10.05 2.06 -8.02
C LEU A 118 -10.49 2.02 -9.48
N LYS A 119 -10.27 3.12 -10.21
CA LYS A 119 -10.54 3.20 -11.65
C LYS A 119 -9.67 2.23 -12.43
N ALA A 120 -8.40 2.08 -12.07
CA ALA A 120 -7.50 1.10 -12.68
C ALA A 120 -7.95 -0.35 -12.42
N GLN A 121 -8.41 -0.66 -11.19
CA GLN A 121 -8.95 -1.98 -10.88
C GLN A 121 -10.20 -2.28 -11.73
N LYS A 122 -11.09 -1.30 -11.87
CA LYS A 122 -12.34 -1.45 -12.65
C LYS A 122 -12.09 -1.61 -14.14
N THR A 123 -11.13 -0.88 -14.68
CA THR A 123 -10.84 -0.87 -16.13
C THR A 123 -9.85 -1.94 -16.57
N GLY A 124 -9.06 -2.48 -15.63
CA GLY A 124 -7.93 -3.37 -15.91
C GLY A 124 -6.76 -2.69 -16.63
N LYS A 125 -6.71 -1.35 -16.63
CA LYS A 125 -5.70 -0.56 -17.35
C LYS A 125 -5.09 0.48 -16.43
N PRO A 126 -3.82 0.89 -16.67
CA PRO A 126 -3.23 2.04 -16.01
C PRO A 126 -4.07 3.31 -16.19
N VAL A 127 -4.18 4.09 -15.13
CA VAL A 127 -4.91 5.36 -15.09
C VAL A 127 -3.97 6.47 -14.65
N THR A 128 -4.03 7.61 -15.31
CA THR A 128 -3.32 8.83 -14.91
C THR A 128 -4.33 9.95 -14.79
N LEU A 129 -4.36 10.61 -13.66
CA LEU A 129 -5.24 11.73 -13.35
C LEU A 129 -4.41 12.95 -12.98
N CYS A 130 -4.83 14.12 -13.43
CA CYS A 130 -4.24 15.39 -13.05
C CYS A 130 -5.23 16.16 -12.19
N CYS A 131 -4.74 16.84 -11.17
CA CYS A 131 -5.52 17.68 -10.29
C CYS A 131 -4.73 18.96 -10.01
N ALA A 132 -5.38 20.11 -10.03
CA ALA A 132 -4.81 21.39 -9.66
C ALA A 132 -5.51 21.96 -8.41
N ILE A 133 -4.81 22.85 -7.72
CA ILE A 133 -5.41 23.60 -6.60
C ILE A 133 -6.62 24.38 -7.12
N GLY A 134 -7.74 24.22 -6.44
CA GLY A 134 -8.99 24.89 -6.80
C GLY A 134 -9.88 24.10 -7.75
N ASP A 135 -9.43 22.97 -8.28
CA ASP A 135 -10.29 22.10 -9.07
C ASP A 135 -11.47 21.60 -8.25
N ASP A 136 -12.66 21.78 -8.77
CA ASP A 136 -13.91 21.25 -8.21
C ASP A 136 -14.32 19.91 -8.83
N ALA A 137 -13.63 19.50 -9.88
CA ALA A 137 -13.81 18.21 -10.55
C ALA A 137 -12.47 17.66 -11.04
N VAL A 138 -12.33 16.32 -11.00
CA VAL A 138 -11.21 15.58 -11.56
C VAL A 138 -11.76 14.43 -12.39
N ASP A 139 -11.27 14.28 -13.62
CA ASP A 139 -11.72 13.22 -14.53
C ASP A 139 -13.25 13.25 -14.77
N GLY A 140 -13.85 14.45 -14.82
CA GLY A 140 -15.27 14.66 -15.02
C GLY A 140 -16.15 14.30 -13.81
N ARG A 141 -15.57 14.03 -12.65
CA ARG A 141 -16.27 13.74 -11.40
C ARG A 141 -16.01 14.85 -10.39
N LEU A 142 -17.05 15.25 -9.66
CA LEU A 142 -16.90 16.26 -8.60
C LEU A 142 -15.90 15.80 -7.54
N TYR A 143 -15.05 16.73 -7.12
CA TYR A 143 -14.02 16.45 -6.13
C TYR A 143 -14.60 15.90 -4.81
N GLU A 144 -15.75 16.40 -4.41
CA GLU A 144 -16.48 15.94 -3.23
C GLU A 144 -16.91 14.48 -3.34
N GLU A 145 -17.37 14.04 -4.52
CA GLU A 145 -17.70 12.64 -4.76
C GLU A 145 -16.46 11.74 -4.70
N ILE A 146 -15.33 12.22 -5.19
CA ILE A 146 -14.05 11.50 -5.11
C ILE A 146 -13.64 11.29 -3.65
N VAL A 147 -13.79 12.32 -2.82
CA VAL A 147 -13.52 12.23 -1.37
C VAL A 147 -14.43 11.19 -0.71
N GLU A 148 -15.72 11.17 -1.05
CA GLU A 148 -16.66 10.19 -0.49
C GLU A 148 -16.34 8.76 -0.96
N ILE A 149 -15.93 8.57 -2.22
CA ILE A 149 -15.47 7.28 -2.73
C ILE A 149 -14.25 6.80 -1.95
N ALA A 150 -13.27 7.67 -1.72
CA ALA A 150 -12.08 7.35 -0.96
C ALA A 150 -12.41 7.00 0.51
N ARG A 151 -13.30 7.78 1.13
CA ARG A 151 -13.77 7.53 2.50
C ARG A 151 -14.44 6.17 2.63
N LYS A 152 -15.34 5.86 1.70
CA LYS A 152 -16.01 4.55 1.68
C LYS A 152 -14.99 3.43 1.53
N TYR A 153 -14.06 3.55 0.59
CA TYR A 153 -13.05 2.53 0.36
C TYR A 153 -12.18 2.28 1.60
N ILE A 154 -11.73 3.33 2.26
CA ILE A 154 -10.97 3.22 3.52
C ILE A 154 -11.80 2.54 4.61
N SER A 155 -13.08 2.88 4.71
CA SER A 155 -13.98 2.22 5.66
C SER A 155 -14.13 0.73 5.37
N ASP A 156 -14.27 0.37 4.10
CA ASP A 156 -14.40 -1.03 3.65
C ASP A 156 -13.10 -1.83 3.90
N LEU A 157 -11.94 -1.18 3.91
CA LEU A 157 -10.65 -1.78 4.28
C LEU A 157 -10.49 -2.03 5.80
N GLY A 158 -11.36 -1.48 6.62
CA GLY A 158 -11.30 -1.58 8.08
C GLY A 158 -10.83 -0.31 8.79
N GLY A 159 -10.88 0.83 8.10
CA GLY A 159 -10.58 2.14 8.65
C GLY A 159 -9.24 2.73 8.24
N PHE A 160 -9.01 3.97 8.64
CA PHE A 160 -7.86 4.74 8.21
C PHE A 160 -6.54 4.19 8.73
N GLU A 161 -6.50 3.69 9.95
CA GLU A 161 -5.28 3.10 10.54
C GLU A 161 -4.83 1.88 9.74
N ARG A 162 -5.77 1.01 9.40
CA ARG A 162 -5.48 -0.17 8.57
C ARG A 162 -5.01 0.21 7.16
N PHE A 163 -5.63 1.23 6.57
CA PHE A 163 -5.19 1.77 5.29
C PHE A 163 -3.78 2.38 5.38
N ALA A 164 -3.49 3.13 6.44
CA ALA A 164 -2.18 3.74 6.65
C ALA A 164 -1.07 2.69 6.85
N GLU A 165 -1.40 1.58 7.49
CA GLU A 165 -0.45 0.49 7.75
C GLU A 165 -0.24 -0.42 6.52
N TRP A 166 -1.33 -0.80 5.85
CA TRP A 166 -1.32 -1.83 4.81
C TRP A 166 -1.51 -1.30 3.39
N GLY A 167 -1.87 -0.03 3.22
CA GLY A 167 -2.10 0.57 1.91
C GLY A 167 -3.41 0.14 1.26
N LEU A 168 -3.36 0.03 -0.08
CA LEU A 168 -4.55 -0.10 -0.92
C LEU A 168 -5.03 -1.54 -1.17
N VAL A 169 -4.30 -2.53 -0.72
CA VAL A 169 -4.59 -3.95 -1.03
C VAL A 169 -4.52 -4.81 0.21
#